data_2180908184d671b79ac5af2aff5412ca
#
_entry.id   2180908184d671b79ac5af2aff5412ca
#
_cell.length_a   1.000
_cell.length_b   1.000
_cell.length_c   1.000
_cell.angle_alpha   90.00
_cell.angle_beta   90.00
_cell.angle_gamma   90.00
#
_symmetry.space_group_name_H-M   'P 1'
#
loop_
_entity.id
_entity.type
_entity.pdbx_description
1 polymer ?
#
loop_
_entity_poly.entity_id
_entity_poly.type
_entity_poly.pdbx_seq_one_letter_code
_entity_poly.pdbx_strand_id
1 'polypeptide(L)'
;SSAASDVYKRQVQRYPEIVRKYFGKCIPSNDNKFSALNTAAWSAGSFVYVPKGVHVDIPLQAYFRINTPNMGQFERTLIIADEGSYVHYVEGCTAPIYSTDSLHSGVVEIFVEPHARVRYTTVQNWSNNVYNLVTQRAYVREGGTMEWVDGNIGSKATMKYPACILAEPYAKASTMSLGFAGKGQYQDTGAKMIHLAPHTSSTIVAKSISRGGGRSAYRGLVKIVKGAEGSSNSTVCDALLVDEFSRSDTYPHVDVREDDVSMAHEATVSKVSEDQLFYLMSRGLSEDEAMGMIVRGFVEPISRELPMEYALELNRLVELQMEGSVG
;
A
#
# COMPACT_ATOMS: atom_id res chain seq x y z
N SER A 1 -11.78 19.40 6.37
CA SER A 1 -10.30 19.46 6.15
C SER A 1 -9.61 20.43 7.08
N SER A 2 -10.20 21.60 7.41
CA SER A 2 -9.59 22.58 8.33
C SER A 2 -9.36 22.01 9.73
N ALA A 3 -10.30 21.25 10.28
CA ALA A 3 -10.20 20.67 11.62
C ALA A 3 -9.03 19.68 11.74
N ALA A 4 -8.82 18.80 10.76
CA ALA A 4 -7.72 17.83 10.79
C ALA A 4 -6.34 18.53 10.67
N SER A 5 -6.21 19.57 9.82
CA SER A 5 -4.97 20.35 9.71
C SER A 5 -4.64 21.09 11.02
N ASP A 6 -5.66 21.61 11.70
CA ASP A 6 -5.47 22.30 12.97
C ASP A 6 -5.06 21.35 14.10
N VAL A 7 -5.63 20.15 14.13
CA VAL A 7 -5.25 19.11 15.12
C VAL A 7 -3.79 18.72 14.93
N TYR A 8 -3.35 18.40 13.70
CA TYR A 8 -1.96 18.04 13.45
C TYR A 8 -0.98 19.17 13.80
N LYS A 9 -1.27 20.41 13.42
CA LYS A 9 -0.45 21.57 13.78
C LYS A 9 -0.35 21.77 15.30
N ARG A 10 -1.45 21.57 16.03
CA ARG A 10 -1.46 21.63 17.50
C ARG A 10 -0.59 20.53 18.11
N GLN A 11 -0.63 19.32 17.55
CA GLN A 11 0.20 18.21 18.02
C GLN A 11 1.69 18.50 17.81
N VAL A 12 2.08 19.06 16.66
CA VAL A 12 3.44 19.50 16.38
C VAL A 12 3.91 20.55 17.39
N GLN A 13 3.05 21.47 17.74
CA GLN A 13 3.35 22.51 18.75
C GLN A 13 3.41 21.96 20.17
N ARG A 14 2.55 21.00 20.50
CA ARG A 14 2.45 20.42 21.84
C ARG A 14 3.53 19.42 22.16
N TYR A 15 4.03 18.69 21.15
CA TYR A 15 5.03 17.64 21.30
C TYR A 15 6.24 17.84 20.37
N PRO A 16 6.91 19.01 20.44
CA PRO A 16 7.97 19.38 19.49
C PRO A 16 9.17 18.45 19.55
N GLU A 17 9.46 17.83 20.70
CA GLU A 17 10.59 16.92 20.85
C GLU A 17 10.37 15.63 20.07
N ILE A 18 9.16 15.05 20.14
CA ILE A 18 8.80 13.85 19.37
C ILE A 18 8.87 14.16 17.88
N VAL A 19 8.31 15.28 17.46
CA VAL A 19 8.32 15.69 16.05
C VAL A 19 9.76 15.86 15.56
N ARG A 20 10.62 16.57 16.28
CA ARG A 20 12.03 16.76 15.88
C ARG A 20 12.81 15.44 15.79
N LYS A 21 12.47 14.46 16.63
CA LYS A 21 13.12 13.16 16.63
C LYS A 21 12.76 12.32 15.41
N TYR A 22 11.50 12.38 14.92
CA TYR A 22 11.00 11.44 13.94
C TYR A 22 10.61 12.07 12.60
N PHE A 23 10.03 13.26 12.59
CA PHE A 23 9.48 13.86 11.37
C PHE A 23 10.57 14.14 10.31
N GLY A 24 10.35 13.61 9.09
CA GLY A 24 11.30 13.76 7.99
C GLY A 24 12.58 12.92 8.14
N LYS A 25 12.63 12.00 9.10
CA LYS A 25 13.82 11.15 9.32
C LYS A 25 13.78 9.87 8.51
N CYS A 26 12.61 9.31 8.30
CA CYS A 26 12.43 8.13 7.47
C CYS A 26 12.31 8.50 5.99
N ILE A 27 11.58 9.58 5.67
CA ILE A 27 11.43 10.12 4.31
C ILE A 27 11.81 11.59 4.30
N PRO A 28 13.10 11.91 4.09
CA PRO A 28 13.54 13.29 4.00
C PRO A 28 13.08 13.97 2.70
N SER A 29 13.13 15.29 2.67
CA SER A 29 12.68 16.08 1.51
C SER A 29 13.45 15.78 0.22
N ASN A 30 14.68 15.31 0.31
CA ASN A 30 15.53 14.95 -0.83
C ASN A 30 15.42 13.47 -1.27
N ASP A 31 14.47 12.70 -0.72
CA ASP A 31 14.29 11.30 -1.07
C ASP A 31 13.85 11.13 -2.54
N ASN A 32 12.85 11.91 -2.94
CA ASN A 32 12.38 11.99 -4.32
C ASN A 32 11.61 13.31 -4.55
N LYS A 33 11.27 13.61 -5.81
CA LYS A 33 10.58 14.86 -6.17
C LYS A 33 9.20 15.03 -5.51
N PHE A 34 8.50 13.93 -5.23
CA PHE A 34 7.17 13.98 -4.60
C PHE A 34 7.28 14.19 -3.10
N SER A 35 8.27 13.62 -2.44
CA SER A 35 8.56 13.91 -1.03
C SER A 35 9.02 15.36 -0.84
N ALA A 36 9.79 15.91 -1.78
CA ALA A 36 10.16 17.32 -1.79
C ALA A 36 8.92 18.22 -1.89
N LEU A 37 8.05 17.94 -2.86
CA LEU A 37 6.80 18.67 -3.08
C LEU A 37 5.87 18.56 -1.86
N ASN A 38 5.68 17.35 -1.32
CA ASN A 38 4.91 17.16 -0.10
C ASN A 38 5.49 17.94 1.06
N THR A 39 6.80 17.89 1.28
CA THR A 39 7.46 18.63 2.38
C THR A 39 7.23 20.14 2.27
N ALA A 40 7.18 20.69 1.06
CA ALA A 40 6.94 22.12 0.84
C ALA A 40 5.46 22.52 1.02
N ALA A 41 4.53 21.62 0.72
CA ALA A 41 3.10 21.95 0.58
C ALA A 41 2.16 21.22 1.56
N TRP A 42 2.64 20.31 2.40
CA TRP A 42 1.77 19.54 3.27
C TRP A 42 1.00 20.44 4.25
N SER A 43 -0.28 20.15 4.42
CA SER A 43 -1.17 20.95 5.27
C SER A 43 -2.02 20.12 6.20
N ALA A 44 -2.05 18.80 6.00
CA ALA A 44 -2.85 17.84 6.79
C ALA A 44 -2.11 16.51 6.92
N GLY A 45 -2.67 15.59 7.68
CA GLY A 45 -2.15 14.24 7.89
C GLY A 45 -2.55 13.72 9.26
N SER A 46 -2.05 12.55 9.60
CA SER A 46 -2.24 11.93 10.90
C SER A 46 -0.95 11.91 11.70
N PHE A 47 -1.06 12.22 12.99
CA PHE A 47 0.03 12.05 13.94
C PHE A 47 -0.41 11.08 15.03
N VAL A 48 0.23 9.92 15.08
CA VAL A 48 -0.07 8.86 16.04
C VAL A 48 1.18 8.52 16.83
N TYR A 49 1.09 8.62 18.14
CA TYR A 49 2.12 8.13 19.06
C TYR A 49 1.48 7.14 20.01
N VAL A 50 1.96 5.90 20.00
CA VAL A 50 1.51 4.84 20.90
C VAL A 50 2.59 4.61 21.95
N PRO A 51 2.31 4.89 23.23
CA PRO A 51 3.30 4.74 24.29
C PRO A 51 3.77 3.31 24.48
N LYS A 52 4.93 3.16 25.10
CA LYS A 52 5.56 1.86 25.43
C LYS A 52 4.56 0.91 26.09
N GLY A 53 4.48 -0.33 25.55
CA GLY A 53 3.65 -1.41 26.04
C GLY A 53 2.15 -1.24 25.87
N VAL A 54 1.69 -0.16 25.22
CA VAL A 54 0.26 0.07 24.97
C VAL A 54 -0.20 -0.71 23.74
N HIS A 55 -1.28 -1.47 23.91
CA HIS A 55 -1.96 -2.16 22.80
C HIS A 55 -3.27 -1.43 22.50
N VAL A 56 -3.41 -0.97 21.25
CA VAL A 56 -4.63 -0.33 20.77
C VAL A 56 -5.50 -1.39 20.12
N ASP A 57 -6.53 -1.84 20.83
CA ASP A 57 -7.37 -2.97 20.41
C ASP A 57 -8.30 -2.64 19.23
N ILE A 58 -8.74 -1.37 19.14
CA ILE A 58 -9.63 -0.91 18.08
C ILE A 58 -8.79 -0.20 17.01
N PRO A 59 -8.93 -0.57 15.71
CA PRO A 59 -8.23 0.12 14.65
C PRO A 59 -8.51 1.63 14.64
N LEU A 60 -7.44 2.43 14.59
CA LEU A 60 -7.56 3.86 14.36
C LEU A 60 -7.90 4.10 12.89
N GLN A 61 -8.86 4.95 12.61
CA GLN A 61 -9.33 5.19 11.25
C GLN A 61 -9.16 6.65 10.85
N ALA A 62 -8.69 6.89 9.64
CA ALA A 62 -8.69 8.20 9.00
C ALA A 62 -9.28 8.07 7.59
N TYR A 63 -10.01 9.11 7.18
CA TYR A 63 -10.60 9.16 5.86
C TYR A 63 -10.27 10.50 5.20
N PHE A 64 -9.54 10.43 4.08
CA PHE A 64 -9.13 11.60 3.32
C PHE A 64 -9.95 11.74 2.03
N ARG A 65 -10.43 12.93 1.77
CA ARG A 65 -11.23 13.23 0.59
C ARG A 65 -10.79 14.53 -0.07
N ILE A 66 -10.57 14.51 -1.39
CA ILE A 66 -10.41 15.72 -2.18
C ILE A 66 -11.80 16.33 -2.39
N ASN A 67 -12.06 17.52 -1.85
CA ASN A 67 -13.39 18.14 -1.86
C ASN A 67 -13.52 19.32 -2.84
N THR A 68 -12.45 19.69 -3.53
CA THR A 68 -12.43 20.88 -4.38
C THR A 68 -11.73 20.59 -5.69
N PRO A 69 -12.28 20.98 -6.85
CA PRO A 69 -11.62 20.85 -8.15
C PRO A 69 -10.36 21.73 -8.22
N ASN A 70 -9.42 21.35 -9.07
CA ASN A 70 -8.13 22.04 -9.28
C ASN A 70 -7.24 22.15 -8.03
N MET A 71 -7.41 21.24 -7.08
CA MET A 71 -6.62 21.22 -5.84
C MET A 71 -5.78 19.96 -5.77
N GLY A 72 -4.55 20.10 -5.27
CA GLY A 72 -3.75 18.97 -4.82
C GLY A 72 -4.02 18.66 -3.35
N GLN A 73 -3.93 17.40 -2.99
CA GLN A 73 -3.94 16.95 -1.60
C GLN A 73 -2.53 16.51 -1.23
N PHE A 74 -1.98 17.15 -0.19
CA PHE A 74 -0.64 16.91 0.32
C PHE A 74 -0.75 16.57 1.79
N GLU A 75 -0.79 15.30 2.11
CA GLU A 75 -0.86 14.81 3.48
C GLU A 75 0.45 14.20 3.91
N ARG A 76 0.76 14.34 5.21
CA ARG A 76 1.91 13.71 5.81
C ARG A 76 1.53 13.03 7.10
N THR A 77 1.56 11.71 7.09
CA THR A 77 1.23 10.87 8.24
C THR A 77 2.51 10.45 8.95
N LEU A 78 2.53 10.58 10.27
CA LEU A 78 3.62 10.12 11.13
C LEU A 78 3.04 9.20 12.21
N ILE A 79 3.47 7.95 12.21
CA ILE A 79 3.09 6.95 13.20
C ILE A 79 4.34 6.47 13.94
N ILE A 80 4.28 6.51 15.26
CA ILE A 80 5.34 6.03 16.14
C ILE A 80 4.71 5.03 17.11
N ALA A 81 5.11 3.78 17.01
CA ALA A 81 4.79 2.73 17.96
C ALA A 81 6.01 2.50 18.86
N ASP A 82 5.92 2.94 20.12
CA ASP A 82 7.00 2.82 21.07
C ASP A 82 7.19 1.37 21.50
N GLU A 83 8.26 1.07 22.21
CA GLU A 83 8.70 -0.28 22.57
C GLU A 83 7.55 -1.18 23.08
N GLY A 84 7.38 -2.35 22.46
CA GLY A 84 6.38 -3.34 22.83
C GLY A 84 4.93 -2.92 22.62
N SER A 85 4.67 -1.82 21.91
CA SER A 85 3.32 -1.35 21.63
C SER A 85 2.72 -1.96 20.35
N TYR A 86 1.39 -1.85 20.22
CA TYR A 86 0.66 -2.30 19.03
C TYR A 86 -0.36 -1.26 18.58
N VAL A 87 -0.44 -1.06 17.28
CA VAL A 87 -1.51 -0.28 16.64
C VAL A 87 -1.84 -0.81 15.25
N HIS A 88 -3.14 -0.84 14.95
CA HIS A 88 -3.66 -0.98 13.60
C HIS A 88 -4.23 0.37 13.15
N TYR A 89 -3.66 0.93 12.10
CA TYR A 89 -4.12 2.17 11.49
C TYR A 89 -4.73 1.87 10.12
N VAL A 90 -5.93 2.38 9.87
CA VAL A 90 -6.68 2.17 8.63
C VAL A 90 -6.93 3.50 7.96
N GLU A 91 -6.61 3.61 6.70
CA GLU A 91 -6.78 4.81 5.90
C GLU A 91 -7.66 4.54 4.68
N GLY A 92 -8.73 5.31 4.55
CA GLY A 92 -9.55 5.39 3.36
C GLY A 92 -9.28 6.68 2.60
N CYS A 93 -9.09 6.59 1.27
CA CYS A 93 -8.88 7.76 0.42
C CYS A 93 -9.83 7.73 -0.77
N THR A 94 -10.48 8.87 -1.06
CA THR A 94 -11.37 9.00 -2.20
C THR A 94 -11.36 10.41 -2.79
N ALA A 95 -11.72 10.51 -4.06
CA ALA A 95 -12.04 11.76 -4.72
C ALA A 95 -13.29 11.60 -5.59
N PRO A 96 -14.21 12.58 -5.60
CA PRO A 96 -15.26 12.63 -6.59
C PRO A 96 -14.68 12.97 -7.97
N ILE A 97 -15.44 12.68 -9.01
CA ILE A 97 -15.03 13.02 -10.38
C ILE A 97 -15.14 14.52 -10.60
N TYR A 98 -14.02 15.14 -10.96
CA TYR A 98 -13.96 16.52 -11.42
C TYR A 98 -13.58 16.57 -12.90
N SER A 99 -13.85 17.70 -13.57
CA SER A 99 -13.51 17.91 -14.98
C SER A 99 -12.02 18.10 -15.26
N THR A 100 -11.21 18.26 -14.22
CA THR A 100 -9.77 18.55 -14.29
C THR A 100 -8.98 17.52 -13.53
N ASP A 101 -7.74 17.29 -13.95
CA ASP A 101 -6.81 16.41 -13.25
C ASP A 101 -6.49 16.94 -11.83
N SER A 102 -6.36 16.04 -10.88
CA SER A 102 -6.00 16.34 -9.49
C SER A 102 -4.78 15.54 -9.07
N LEU A 103 -3.98 16.08 -8.13
CA LEU A 103 -2.81 15.43 -7.60
C LEU A 103 -3.02 15.05 -6.13
N HIS A 104 -2.85 13.78 -5.83
CA HIS A 104 -2.65 13.29 -4.48
C HIS A 104 -1.17 12.94 -4.26
N SER A 105 -0.51 13.58 -3.31
CA SER A 105 0.88 13.30 -2.95
C SER A 105 0.98 13.11 -1.44
N GLY A 106 0.81 11.88 -1.00
CA GLY A 106 0.92 11.48 0.41
C GLY A 106 2.35 11.09 0.78
N VAL A 107 2.74 11.37 2.02
CA VAL A 107 3.96 10.84 2.65
C VAL A 107 3.57 10.18 3.96
N VAL A 108 3.99 8.91 4.15
CA VAL A 108 3.74 8.16 5.37
C VAL A 108 5.06 7.67 5.95
N GLU A 109 5.38 8.15 7.15
CA GLU A 109 6.55 7.73 7.93
C GLU A 109 6.10 6.93 9.15
N ILE A 110 6.61 5.71 9.28
CA ILE A 110 6.29 4.84 10.42
C ILE A 110 7.59 4.44 11.12
N PHE A 111 7.59 4.57 12.45
CA PHE A 111 8.66 4.11 13.31
C PHE A 111 8.12 3.00 14.21
N VAL A 112 8.69 1.80 14.03
CA VAL A 112 8.36 0.62 14.82
C VAL A 112 9.54 0.39 15.77
N GLU A 113 9.40 0.85 17.01
CA GLU A 113 10.41 0.73 18.05
C GLU A 113 10.57 -0.74 18.49
N PRO A 114 11.56 -1.11 19.30
CA PRO A 114 11.83 -2.51 19.62
C PRO A 114 10.60 -3.29 20.11
N HIS A 115 10.38 -4.47 19.51
CA HIS A 115 9.27 -5.38 19.84
C HIS A 115 7.86 -4.80 19.61
N ALA A 116 7.75 -3.62 19.02
CA ALA A 116 6.47 -3.03 18.64
C ALA A 116 5.91 -3.68 17.38
N ARG A 117 4.60 -3.54 17.18
CA ARG A 117 3.93 -3.99 15.94
C ARG A 117 3.02 -2.90 15.42
N VAL A 118 3.14 -2.61 14.13
CA VAL A 118 2.26 -1.69 13.41
C VAL A 118 1.66 -2.42 12.22
N ARG A 119 0.34 -2.35 12.10
CA ARG A 119 -0.38 -2.71 10.89
C ARG A 119 -0.95 -1.46 10.26
N TYR A 120 -0.66 -1.22 9.00
CA TYR A 120 -1.17 -0.09 8.23
C TYR A 120 -1.96 -0.60 7.05
N THR A 121 -3.23 -0.30 7.03
CA THR A 121 -4.15 -0.73 5.97
C THR A 121 -4.64 0.47 5.19
N THR A 122 -4.61 0.40 3.85
CA THR A 122 -5.25 1.41 3.01
C THR A 122 -6.21 0.79 2.01
N VAL A 123 -7.36 1.45 1.82
CA VAL A 123 -8.26 1.21 0.68
C VAL A 123 -8.42 2.54 -0.05
N GLN A 124 -7.91 2.59 -1.27
CA GLN A 124 -7.91 3.79 -2.10
C GLN A 124 -8.86 3.61 -3.27
N ASN A 125 -9.81 4.55 -3.38
CA ASN A 125 -10.79 4.62 -4.44
C ASN A 125 -10.77 6.02 -5.07
N TRP A 126 -9.89 6.21 -6.03
CA TRP A 126 -9.71 7.48 -6.71
C TRP A 126 -10.47 7.54 -8.02
N SER A 127 -11.01 8.70 -8.36
CA SER A 127 -11.54 8.95 -9.70
C SER A 127 -10.45 8.92 -10.78
N ASN A 128 -10.84 8.67 -12.03
CA ASN A 128 -9.92 8.47 -13.16
C ASN A 128 -9.11 9.71 -13.60
N ASN A 129 -9.32 10.84 -12.95
CA ASN A 129 -8.56 12.08 -13.18
C ASN A 129 -7.53 12.37 -12.09
N VAL A 130 -7.29 11.44 -11.15
CA VAL A 130 -6.34 11.62 -10.04
C VAL A 130 -5.00 10.99 -10.36
N TYR A 131 -3.91 11.73 -10.18
CA TYR A 131 -2.55 11.21 -10.06
C TYR A 131 -2.27 10.92 -8.58
N ASN A 132 -2.10 9.66 -8.25
CA ASN A 132 -1.90 9.18 -6.88
C ASN A 132 -0.43 8.79 -6.68
N LEU A 133 0.37 9.71 -6.12
CA LEU A 133 1.83 9.61 -6.07
C LEU A 133 2.28 9.62 -4.59
N VAL A 134 2.37 8.44 -4.00
CA VAL A 134 2.55 8.25 -2.56
C VAL A 134 3.93 7.68 -2.24
N THR A 135 4.59 8.23 -1.21
CA THR A 135 5.83 7.70 -0.64
C THR A 135 5.55 7.19 0.77
N GLN A 136 5.76 5.90 1.01
CA GLN A 136 5.51 5.25 2.31
C GLN A 136 6.76 4.50 2.75
N ARG A 137 7.18 4.69 4.00
CA ARG A 137 8.31 3.96 4.56
C ARG A 137 8.18 3.74 6.05
N ALA A 138 8.53 2.51 6.46
CA ALA A 138 8.66 2.14 7.85
C ALA A 138 10.13 1.88 8.19
N TYR A 139 10.54 2.32 9.37
CA TYR A 139 11.82 2.00 10.00
C TYR A 139 11.53 1.04 11.14
N VAL A 140 12.02 -0.20 11.03
CA VAL A 140 11.68 -1.29 11.95
C VAL A 140 12.91 -1.67 12.76
N ARG A 141 12.79 -1.55 14.07
CA ARG A 141 13.85 -1.85 15.03
C ARG A 141 13.78 -3.29 15.54
N GLU A 142 14.62 -3.62 16.51
CA GLU A 142 14.83 -4.98 17.03
C GLU A 142 13.51 -5.70 17.36
N GLY A 143 13.29 -6.89 16.78
CA GLY A 143 12.10 -7.69 17.00
C GLY A 143 10.77 -7.02 16.62
N GLY A 144 10.81 -5.81 16.07
CA GLY A 144 9.62 -5.07 15.61
C GLY A 144 8.97 -5.72 14.39
N THR A 145 7.68 -5.47 14.19
CA THR A 145 6.91 -6.03 13.06
C THR A 145 6.11 -4.93 12.36
N MET A 146 6.30 -4.81 11.03
CA MET A 146 5.52 -3.91 10.18
C MET A 146 4.70 -4.69 9.16
N GLU A 147 3.41 -4.37 9.05
CA GLU A 147 2.49 -4.98 8.09
C GLU A 147 1.81 -3.90 7.25
N TRP A 148 2.02 -3.95 5.94
CA TRP A 148 1.30 -3.13 4.96
C TRP A 148 0.22 -3.95 4.28
N VAL A 149 -1.02 -3.45 4.24
CA VAL A 149 -2.14 -4.03 3.48
C VAL A 149 -2.76 -2.96 2.61
N ASP A 150 -2.65 -3.10 1.30
CA ASP A 150 -2.98 -2.07 0.32
C ASP A 150 -4.01 -2.53 -0.71
N GLY A 151 -5.13 -1.83 -0.83
CA GLY A 151 -6.06 -1.91 -1.96
C GLY A 151 -6.02 -0.61 -2.78
N ASN A 152 -5.55 -0.69 -4.03
CA ASN A 152 -5.42 0.46 -4.93
C ASN A 152 -6.36 0.30 -6.13
N ILE A 153 -7.42 1.09 -6.17
CA ILE A 153 -8.45 1.10 -7.20
C ILE A 153 -8.67 2.53 -7.70
N GLY A 154 -8.95 2.66 -8.97
CA GLY A 154 -9.14 3.97 -9.60
C GLY A 154 -7.83 4.66 -9.92
N SER A 155 -7.87 6.00 -9.95
CA SER A 155 -6.81 6.91 -10.41
C SER A 155 -6.43 6.79 -11.89
N LYS A 156 -5.97 7.88 -12.47
CA LYS A 156 -5.35 7.92 -13.80
C LYS A 156 -3.99 7.24 -13.80
N ALA A 157 -3.21 7.51 -12.75
CA ALA A 157 -1.95 6.84 -12.50
C ALA A 157 -1.67 6.76 -11.01
N THR A 158 -1.33 5.57 -10.53
CA THR A 158 -0.82 5.34 -9.17
C THR A 158 0.67 5.00 -9.24
N MET A 159 1.47 5.63 -8.36
CA MET A 159 2.83 5.22 -8.04
C MET A 159 2.95 5.08 -6.53
N LYS A 160 3.01 3.83 -6.05
CA LYS A 160 3.00 3.52 -4.61
C LYS A 160 3.81 2.28 -4.30
N TYR A 161 4.86 2.44 -3.53
CA TYR A 161 5.82 1.39 -3.18
C TYR A 161 6.10 1.42 -1.68
N PRO A 162 5.23 0.85 -0.83
CA PRO A 162 5.51 0.73 0.60
C PRO A 162 6.88 0.11 0.84
N ALA A 163 7.68 0.76 1.68
CA ALA A 163 9.02 0.32 1.98
C ALA A 163 9.19 -0.02 3.46
N CYS A 164 9.99 -1.05 3.77
CA CYS A 164 10.42 -1.36 5.11
C CYS A 164 11.95 -1.39 5.17
N ILE A 165 12.52 -0.64 6.10
CA ILE A 165 13.91 -0.74 6.50
C ILE A 165 13.96 -1.61 7.76
N LEU A 166 14.44 -2.84 7.62
CA LEU A 166 14.64 -3.78 8.72
C LEU A 166 16.03 -3.49 9.30
N ALA A 167 16.06 -2.56 10.25
CA ALA A 167 17.27 -1.86 10.65
C ALA A 167 18.06 -2.59 11.74
N GLU A 168 17.40 -3.41 12.53
CA GLU A 168 17.97 -4.10 13.69
C GLU A 168 17.59 -5.59 13.68
N PRO A 169 18.30 -6.45 14.45
CA PRO A 169 18.07 -7.89 14.42
C PRO A 169 16.63 -8.30 14.71
N TYR A 170 16.20 -9.39 14.08
CA TYR A 170 14.86 -10.00 14.25
C TYR A 170 13.69 -9.10 13.81
N ALA A 171 13.94 -7.96 13.16
CA ALA A 171 12.90 -7.14 12.59
C ALA A 171 12.16 -7.89 11.46
N LYS A 172 10.83 -7.69 11.39
CA LYS A 172 9.95 -8.38 10.44
C LYS A 172 9.10 -7.40 9.65
N ALA A 173 8.84 -7.71 8.38
CA ALA A 173 7.91 -6.94 7.58
C ALA A 173 7.10 -7.81 6.63
N SER A 174 5.87 -7.39 6.36
CA SER A 174 5.05 -7.96 5.30
C SER A 174 4.36 -6.86 4.50
N THR A 175 4.19 -7.12 3.20
CA THR A 175 3.35 -6.29 2.33
C THR A 175 2.38 -7.19 1.58
N MET A 176 1.11 -6.85 1.65
CA MET A 176 0.06 -7.46 0.85
C MET A 176 -0.65 -6.36 0.07
N SER A 177 -0.61 -6.42 -1.26
CA SER A 177 -1.12 -5.34 -2.10
C SER A 177 -1.99 -5.85 -3.26
N LEU A 178 -3.05 -5.09 -3.55
CA LEU A 178 -3.89 -5.24 -4.73
C LEU A 178 -3.82 -3.97 -5.57
N GLY A 179 -3.55 -4.11 -6.87
CA GLY A 179 -3.71 -3.05 -7.86
C GLY A 179 -4.78 -3.45 -8.88
N PHE A 180 -5.81 -2.64 -9.08
CA PHE A 180 -6.79 -2.84 -10.14
C PHE A 180 -6.71 -1.71 -11.16
N ALA A 181 -6.33 -2.02 -12.40
CA ALA A 181 -6.22 -1.10 -13.51
C ALA A 181 -7.37 -1.31 -14.51
N GLY A 182 -8.31 -0.38 -14.55
CA GLY A 182 -9.37 -0.30 -15.55
C GLY A 182 -8.95 0.50 -16.78
N LYS A 183 -9.93 0.77 -17.65
CA LYS A 183 -9.72 1.54 -18.90
C LYS A 183 -9.06 2.89 -18.64
N GLY A 184 -7.94 3.14 -19.31
CA GLY A 184 -7.19 4.40 -19.20
C GLY A 184 -6.41 4.59 -17.89
N GLN A 185 -6.34 3.56 -17.05
CA GLN A 185 -5.65 3.59 -15.76
C GLN A 185 -4.27 2.92 -15.84
N TYR A 186 -3.34 3.45 -15.07
CA TYR A 186 -2.02 2.86 -14.86
C TYR A 186 -1.74 2.69 -13.37
N GLN A 187 -1.64 1.45 -12.92
CA GLN A 187 -1.32 1.09 -11.55
C GLN A 187 0.13 0.60 -11.47
N ASP A 188 1.06 1.46 -11.08
CA ASP A 188 2.47 1.12 -10.83
C ASP A 188 2.67 0.98 -9.31
N THR A 189 2.53 -0.24 -8.84
CA THR A 189 2.57 -0.59 -7.41
C THR A 189 3.70 -1.57 -7.13
N GLY A 190 3.97 -1.82 -5.86
CA GLY A 190 5.01 -2.77 -5.48
C GLY A 190 5.39 -2.66 -4.02
N ALA A 191 6.58 -3.17 -3.67
CA ALA A 191 7.10 -3.09 -2.32
C ALA A 191 8.62 -3.06 -2.30
N LYS A 192 9.19 -2.49 -1.22
CA LYS A 192 10.64 -2.45 -1.02
C LYS A 192 10.97 -2.99 0.37
N MET A 193 11.81 -4.04 0.42
CA MET A 193 12.31 -4.63 1.66
C MET A 193 13.82 -4.47 1.71
N ILE A 194 14.32 -3.79 2.75
CA ILE A 194 15.73 -3.48 2.92
C ILE A 194 16.19 -4.08 4.26
N HIS A 195 16.95 -5.16 4.18
CA HIS A 195 17.49 -5.87 5.33
C HIS A 195 18.88 -5.33 5.65
N LEU A 196 19.02 -4.64 6.80
CA LEU A 196 20.26 -4.03 7.26
C LEU A 196 20.92 -4.79 8.41
N ALA A 197 20.21 -5.75 9.03
CA ALA A 197 20.65 -6.46 10.22
C ALA A 197 20.38 -7.96 10.12
N PRO A 198 21.06 -8.79 10.91
CA PRO A 198 20.90 -10.24 10.88
C PRO A 198 19.52 -10.71 11.34
N HIS A 199 19.15 -11.92 10.89
CA HIS A 199 17.92 -12.63 11.27
C HIS A 199 16.63 -11.85 10.99
N THR A 200 16.64 -10.98 9.99
CA THR A 200 15.45 -10.23 9.58
C THR A 200 14.63 -11.03 8.56
N SER A 201 13.31 -10.84 8.56
CA SER A 201 12.43 -11.56 7.63
C SER A 201 11.43 -10.64 6.95
N SER A 202 11.14 -10.91 5.68
CA SER A 202 10.14 -10.17 4.93
C SER A 202 9.31 -11.04 4.00
N THR A 203 8.06 -10.64 3.77
CA THR A 203 7.15 -11.29 2.83
C THR A 203 6.46 -10.23 1.97
N ILE A 204 6.38 -10.49 0.68
CA ILE A 204 5.65 -9.65 -0.28
C ILE A 204 4.64 -10.52 -1.01
N VAL A 205 3.36 -10.14 -0.96
CA VAL A 205 2.29 -10.72 -1.77
C VAL A 205 1.66 -9.57 -2.56
N ALA A 206 1.91 -9.54 -3.86
CA ALA A 206 1.38 -8.51 -4.75
C ALA A 206 0.43 -9.15 -5.77
N LYS A 207 -0.81 -8.66 -5.80
CA LYS A 207 -1.81 -9.07 -6.78
C LYS A 207 -2.20 -7.89 -7.65
N SER A 208 -2.33 -8.12 -8.95
CA SER A 208 -2.78 -7.09 -9.88
C SER A 208 -3.83 -7.62 -10.84
N ILE A 209 -4.76 -6.77 -11.19
CA ILE A 209 -5.82 -7.05 -12.17
C ILE A 209 -5.78 -5.94 -13.22
N SER A 210 -5.84 -6.31 -14.49
CA SER A 210 -5.94 -5.36 -15.59
C SER A 210 -7.12 -5.70 -16.49
N ARG A 211 -7.97 -4.69 -16.79
CA ARG A 211 -9.19 -4.83 -17.58
C ARG A 211 -9.42 -3.62 -18.49
N GLY A 212 -10.04 -3.85 -19.65
CA GLY A 212 -10.46 -2.79 -20.57
C GLY A 212 -9.31 -1.98 -21.19
N GLY A 213 -8.14 -2.62 -21.34
CA GLY A 213 -6.90 -1.96 -21.78
C GLY A 213 -6.15 -1.24 -20.66
N GLY A 214 -6.50 -1.50 -19.40
CA GLY A 214 -5.75 -1.01 -18.24
C GLY A 214 -4.35 -1.62 -18.16
N ARG A 215 -3.45 -0.93 -17.50
CA ARG A 215 -2.07 -1.38 -17.33
C ARG A 215 -1.70 -1.45 -15.84
N SER A 216 -1.26 -2.60 -15.39
CA SER A 216 -0.63 -2.77 -14.08
C SER A 216 0.88 -2.97 -14.22
N ALA A 217 1.63 -2.52 -13.23
CA ALA A 217 3.05 -2.82 -13.10
C ALA A 217 3.38 -3.13 -11.63
N TYR A 218 4.15 -4.18 -11.42
CA TYR A 218 4.76 -4.45 -10.14
C TYR A 218 6.23 -4.02 -10.15
N ARG A 219 6.65 -3.21 -9.16
CA ARG A 219 8.05 -2.86 -8.92
C ARG A 219 8.48 -3.30 -7.53
N GLY A 220 9.29 -4.34 -7.47
CA GLY A 220 9.84 -4.85 -6.23
C GLY A 220 11.29 -4.46 -6.03
N LEU A 221 11.67 -4.21 -4.77
CA LEU A 221 13.07 -4.15 -4.36
C LEU A 221 13.25 -5.03 -3.12
N VAL A 222 14.12 -6.01 -3.21
CA VAL A 222 14.64 -6.73 -2.05
C VAL A 222 16.14 -6.50 -1.98
N LYS A 223 16.59 -5.86 -0.90
CA LYS A 223 18.00 -5.61 -0.67
C LYS A 223 18.42 -6.24 0.65
N ILE A 224 19.44 -7.10 0.61
CA ILE A 224 20.05 -7.70 1.79
C ILE A 224 21.53 -7.30 1.80
N VAL A 225 21.94 -6.49 2.78
CA VAL A 225 23.32 -6.00 2.86
C VAL A 225 24.26 -7.04 3.46
N LYS A 226 25.55 -6.85 3.27
CA LYS A 226 26.58 -7.67 3.96
C LYS A 226 26.45 -7.49 5.48
N GLY A 227 26.49 -8.58 6.25
CA GLY A 227 26.27 -8.62 7.68
C GLY A 227 24.80 -8.83 8.10
N ALA A 228 23.90 -9.05 7.15
CA ALA A 228 22.51 -9.41 7.41
C ALA A 228 22.27 -10.92 7.29
N GLU A 229 23.17 -11.72 7.90
CA GLU A 229 23.11 -13.19 7.90
C GLU A 229 21.83 -13.72 8.55
N GLY A 230 21.39 -14.92 8.13
CA GLY A 230 20.16 -15.55 8.62
C GLY A 230 18.88 -14.84 8.21
N SER A 231 18.96 -13.87 7.27
CA SER A 231 17.80 -13.14 6.79
C SER A 231 17.03 -13.90 5.71
N SER A 232 15.73 -13.63 5.59
CA SER A 232 14.87 -14.30 4.62
C SER A 232 13.88 -13.36 3.94
N ASN A 233 13.61 -13.64 2.65
CA ASN A 233 12.54 -12.99 1.91
C ASN A 233 11.74 -14.01 1.10
N SER A 234 10.42 -13.84 1.07
CA SER A 234 9.52 -14.53 0.16
C SER A 234 8.68 -13.51 -0.59
N THR A 235 8.70 -13.57 -1.93
CA THR A 235 7.95 -12.66 -2.79
C THR A 235 7.10 -13.45 -3.76
N VAL A 236 5.80 -13.17 -3.79
CA VAL A 236 4.83 -13.72 -4.74
C VAL A 236 4.12 -12.58 -5.44
N CYS A 237 4.17 -12.58 -6.78
CA CYS A 237 3.56 -11.56 -7.62
C CYS A 237 2.62 -12.21 -8.63
N ASP A 238 1.31 -12.04 -8.44
CA ASP A 238 0.29 -12.60 -9.32
C ASP A 238 -0.39 -11.49 -10.12
N ALA A 239 -0.48 -11.64 -11.42
CA ALA A 239 -1.21 -10.74 -12.28
C ALA A 239 -2.31 -11.49 -13.04
N LEU A 240 -3.52 -10.94 -13.05
CA LEU A 240 -4.66 -11.44 -13.79
C LEU A 240 -5.04 -10.47 -14.91
N LEU A 241 -4.98 -10.93 -16.15
CA LEU A 241 -5.45 -10.21 -17.34
C LEU A 241 -6.89 -10.67 -17.65
N VAL A 242 -7.83 -9.74 -17.61
CA VAL A 242 -9.26 -10.02 -17.84
C VAL A 242 -9.58 -10.03 -19.34
N ASP A 243 -8.82 -9.32 -20.16
CA ASP A 243 -9.01 -9.21 -21.61
C ASP A 243 -7.67 -9.15 -22.37
N GLU A 244 -7.75 -9.17 -23.70
CA GLU A 244 -6.58 -9.20 -24.60
C GLU A 244 -5.87 -7.85 -24.74
N PHE A 245 -6.53 -6.76 -24.39
CA PHE A 245 -6.02 -5.40 -24.56
C PHE A 245 -5.27 -4.92 -23.32
N SER A 246 -5.49 -5.58 -22.20
CA SER A 246 -4.89 -5.25 -20.91
C SER A 246 -3.47 -5.73 -20.79
N ARG A 247 -2.69 -5.06 -19.95
CA ARG A 247 -1.25 -5.33 -19.80
C ARG A 247 -0.83 -5.40 -18.35
N SER A 248 0.08 -6.31 -18.06
CA SER A 248 0.82 -6.37 -16.80
C SER A 248 2.33 -6.44 -17.05
N ASP A 249 3.08 -5.65 -16.29
CA ASP A 249 4.55 -5.63 -16.34
C ASP A 249 5.11 -5.96 -14.94
N THR A 250 6.25 -6.64 -14.87
CA THR A 250 6.91 -6.97 -13.61
C THR A 250 8.38 -6.54 -13.67
N TYR A 251 8.80 -5.71 -12.70
CA TYR A 251 10.14 -5.16 -12.59
C TYR A 251 10.76 -5.53 -11.23
N PRO A 252 11.20 -6.77 -11.02
CA PRO A 252 11.86 -7.15 -9.80
C PRO A 252 13.30 -6.62 -9.78
N HIS A 253 13.70 -6.07 -8.64
CA HIS A 253 15.08 -5.72 -8.36
C HIS A 253 15.56 -6.43 -7.10
N VAL A 254 16.65 -7.18 -7.21
CA VAL A 254 17.21 -7.99 -6.14
C VAL A 254 18.68 -7.64 -5.98
N ASP A 255 19.08 -7.13 -4.80
CA ASP A 255 20.45 -6.79 -4.42
C ASP A 255 20.82 -7.56 -3.14
N VAL A 256 21.28 -8.80 -3.29
CA VAL A 256 21.70 -9.67 -2.18
C VAL A 256 23.22 -9.70 -2.11
N ARG A 257 23.76 -9.29 -0.96
CA ARG A 257 25.21 -9.19 -0.71
C ARG A 257 25.68 -10.07 0.44
N GLU A 258 24.78 -10.90 1.00
CA GLU A 258 25.05 -11.86 2.07
C GLU A 258 24.78 -13.28 1.56
N ASP A 259 25.66 -14.22 1.93
CA ASP A 259 25.59 -15.59 1.44
C ASP A 259 24.67 -16.49 2.29
N ASP A 260 24.59 -16.22 3.61
CA ASP A 260 23.73 -16.97 4.54
C ASP A 260 22.33 -16.34 4.59
N VAL A 261 21.55 -16.50 3.52
CA VAL A 261 20.20 -15.99 3.40
C VAL A 261 19.29 -16.95 2.65
N SER A 262 17.99 -16.85 2.90
CA SER A 262 16.96 -17.58 2.15
C SER A 262 16.10 -16.60 1.35
N MET A 263 16.02 -16.80 0.05
CA MET A 263 15.22 -15.94 -0.82
C MET A 263 14.41 -16.75 -1.82
N ALA A 264 13.11 -16.45 -1.90
CA ALA A 264 12.20 -17.00 -2.91
C ALA A 264 11.49 -15.86 -3.64
N HIS A 265 11.39 -15.97 -4.96
CA HIS A 265 10.61 -15.04 -5.78
C HIS A 265 9.85 -15.82 -6.84
N GLU A 266 8.53 -15.70 -6.82
CA GLU A 266 7.61 -16.26 -7.80
C GLU A 266 6.81 -15.13 -8.45
N ALA A 267 6.66 -15.19 -9.77
CA ALA A 267 5.86 -14.25 -10.53
C ALA A 267 5.00 -15.00 -11.54
N THR A 268 3.69 -14.79 -11.47
CA THR A 268 2.72 -15.42 -12.37
C THR A 268 1.91 -14.36 -13.09
N VAL A 269 1.79 -14.48 -14.40
CA VAL A 269 0.84 -13.69 -15.20
C VAL A 269 -0.11 -14.66 -15.89
N SER A 270 -1.38 -14.56 -15.56
CA SER A 270 -2.42 -15.43 -16.10
C SER A 270 -3.51 -14.60 -16.79
N LYS A 271 -4.13 -15.19 -17.80
CA LYS A 271 -5.43 -14.75 -18.33
C LYS A 271 -6.53 -15.52 -17.60
N VAL A 272 -7.73 -14.98 -17.61
CA VAL A 272 -8.91 -15.71 -17.15
C VAL A 272 -9.04 -16.99 -17.99
N SER A 273 -9.17 -18.12 -17.32
CA SER A 273 -9.27 -19.43 -18.00
C SER A 273 -10.62 -19.56 -18.68
N GLU A 274 -10.61 -19.82 -19.99
CA GLU A 274 -11.83 -20.09 -20.77
C GLU A 274 -12.55 -21.35 -20.25
N ASP A 275 -11.82 -22.37 -19.79
CA ASP A 275 -12.40 -23.58 -19.22
C ASP A 275 -13.11 -23.30 -17.90
N GLN A 276 -12.55 -22.47 -17.04
CA GLN A 276 -13.20 -22.04 -15.79
C GLN A 276 -14.45 -21.21 -16.07
N LEU A 277 -14.36 -20.29 -17.03
CA LEU A 277 -15.48 -19.46 -17.46
C LEU A 277 -16.61 -20.34 -18.03
N PHE A 278 -16.29 -21.23 -18.97
CA PHE A 278 -17.22 -22.19 -19.53
C PHE A 278 -17.90 -23.07 -18.46
N TYR A 279 -17.11 -23.59 -17.51
CA TYR A 279 -17.64 -24.40 -16.41
C TYR A 279 -18.67 -23.63 -15.58
N LEU A 280 -18.37 -22.39 -15.19
CA LEU A 280 -19.28 -21.55 -14.42
C LEU A 280 -20.55 -21.21 -15.21
N MET A 281 -20.42 -20.87 -16.49
CA MET A 281 -21.55 -20.60 -17.39
C MET A 281 -22.44 -21.85 -17.58
N SER A 282 -21.84 -23.04 -17.66
CA SER A 282 -22.58 -24.29 -17.75
C SER A 282 -23.41 -24.61 -16.49
N ARG A 283 -23.13 -23.93 -15.37
CA ARG A 283 -23.88 -23.98 -14.11
C ARG A 283 -24.96 -22.91 -14.00
N GLY A 284 -25.19 -22.14 -15.09
CA GLY A 284 -26.27 -21.18 -15.20
C GLY A 284 -25.89 -19.73 -14.88
N LEU A 285 -24.60 -19.43 -14.68
CA LEU A 285 -24.14 -18.05 -14.55
C LEU A 285 -24.02 -17.39 -15.92
N SER A 286 -24.32 -16.09 -16.01
CA SER A 286 -23.94 -15.31 -17.15
C SER A 286 -22.41 -15.14 -17.22
N GLU A 287 -21.89 -14.75 -18.37
CA GLU A 287 -20.45 -14.52 -18.55
C GLU A 287 -19.90 -13.48 -17.57
N ASP A 288 -20.62 -12.37 -17.35
CA ASP A 288 -20.23 -11.32 -16.43
C ASP A 288 -20.23 -11.80 -14.97
N GLU A 289 -21.22 -12.59 -14.56
CA GLU A 289 -21.27 -13.19 -13.22
C GLU A 289 -20.12 -14.17 -12.99
N ALA A 290 -19.84 -15.02 -13.97
CA ALA A 290 -18.75 -15.99 -13.93
C ALA A 290 -17.39 -15.29 -13.85
N MET A 291 -17.17 -14.27 -14.66
CA MET A 291 -15.98 -13.43 -14.65
C MET A 291 -15.81 -12.74 -13.31
N GLY A 292 -16.87 -12.13 -12.78
CA GLY A 292 -16.87 -11.49 -11.46
C GLY A 292 -16.53 -12.47 -10.34
N MET A 293 -16.99 -13.72 -10.43
CA MET A 293 -16.67 -14.75 -9.44
C MET A 293 -15.18 -15.13 -9.47
N ILE A 294 -14.58 -15.29 -10.64
CA ILE A 294 -13.15 -15.59 -10.81
C ILE A 294 -12.30 -14.45 -10.23
N VAL A 295 -12.64 -13.21 -10.55
CA VAL A 295 -11.93 -12.02 -10.05
C VAL A 295 -12.05 -11.90 -8.53
N ARG A 296 -13.24 -12.13 -7.95
CA ARG A 296 -13.43 -12.15 -6.50
C ARG A 296 -12.56 -13.21 -5.82
N GLY A 297 -12.50 -14.42 -6.38
CA GLY A 297 -11.62 -15.48 -5.87
C GLY A 297 -10.14 -15.09 -5.89
N PHE A 298 -9.71 -14.35 -6.91
CA PHE A 298 -8.34 -13.85 -7.01
C PHE A 298 -8.03 -12.79 -5.94
N VAL A 299 -9.00 -11.94 -5.60
CA VAL A 299 -8.88 -10.85 -4.60
C VAL A 299 -9.03 -11.34 -3.16
N GLU A 300 -9.74 -12.45 -2.94
CA GLU A 300 -10.15 -12.94 -1.62
C GLU A 300 -9.02 -12.99 -0.58
N PRO A 301 -7.79 -13.46 -0.87
CA PRO A 301 -6.71 -13.49 0.12
C PRO A 301 -6.39 -12.13 0.72
N ILE A 302 -6.53 -11.05 -0.06
CA ILE A 302 -6.29 -9.67 0.42
C ILE A 302 -7.52 -9.16 1.17
N SER A 303 -8.71 -9.45 0.66
CA SER A 303 -9.96 -9.03 1.30
C SER A 303 -10.10 -9.59 2.72
N ARG A 304 -9.64 -10.82 2.96
CA ARG A 304 -9.63 -11.45 4.29
C ARG A 304 -8.75 -10.77 5.32
N GLU A 305 -7.76 -10.03 4.87
CA GLU A 305 -6.84 -9.29 5.74
C GLU A 305 -7.38 -7.92 6.18
N LEU A 306 -8.47 -7.45 5.57
CA LEU A 306 -9.08 -6.16 5.87
C LEU A 306 -10.08 -6.28 7.02
N PRO A 307 -10.29 -5.20 7.81
CA PRO A 307 -11.47 -5.09 8.66
C PRO A 307 -12.74 -5.25 7.82
N MET A 308 -13.79 -5.83 8.42
CA MET A 308 -15.00 -6.25 7.70
C MET A 308 -15.60 -5.15 6.80
N GLU A 309 -15.68 -3.93 7.30
CA GLU A 309 -16.23 -2.79 6.55
C GLU A 309 -15.41 -2.48 5.30
N TYR A 310 -14.08 -2.52 5.41
CA TYR A 310 -13.16 -2.27 4.30
C TYR A 310 -13.09 -3.46 3.34
N ALA A 311 -13.27 -4.69 3.82
CA ALA A 311 -13.39 -5.88 2.97
C ALA A 311 -14.65 -5.80 2.09
N LEU A 312 -15.78 -5.39 2.66
CA LEU A 312 -17.03 -5.17 1.92
C LEU A 312 -16.87 -4.04 0.89
N GLU A 313 -16.24 -2.93 1.28
CA GLU A 313 -15.95 -1.82 0.37
C GLU A 313 -15.06 -2.26 -0.78
N LEU A 314 -13.94 -2.94 -0.51
CA LEU A 314 -13.02 -3.43 -1.54
C LEU A 314 -13.73 -4.36 -2.53
N ASN A 315 -14.50 -5.32 -2.03
CA ASN A 315 -15.24 -6.25 -2.87
C ASN A 315 -16.25 -5.52 -3.75
N ARG A 316 -16.99 -4.53 -3.19
CA ARG A 316 -17.93 -3.72 -3.95
C ARG A 316 -17.26 -2.88 -5.02
N LEU A 317 -16.10 -2.29 -4.72
CA LEU A 317 -15.32 -1.53 -5.68
C LEU A 317 -14.82 -2.41 -6.84
N VAL A 318 -14.37 -3.63 -6.54
CA VAL A 318 -13.98 -4.61 -7.57
C VAL A 318 -15.18 -4.98 -8.46
N GLU A 319 -16.36 -5.20 -7.89
CA GLU A 319 -17.58 -5.46 -8.66
C GLU A 319 -17.92 -4.29 -9.60
N LEU A 320 -17.93 -3.07 -9.09
CA LEU A 320 -18.19 -1.86 -9.89
C LEU A 320 -17.17 -1.69 -11.03
N GLN A 321 -15.90 -1.98 -10.78
CA GLN A 321 -14.88 -2.00 -11.83
C GLN A 321 -15.17 -3.08 -12.88
N MET A 322 -15.67 -4.24 -12.47
CA MET A 322 -16.07 -5.30 -13.39
C MET A 322 -17.32 -4.97 -14.21
N GLU A 323 -18.26 -4.20 -13.66
CA GLU A 323 -19.44 -3.70 -14.39
C GLU A 323 -19.09 -2.55 -15.35
N GLY A 324 -17.90 -1.95 -15.22
CA GLY A 324 -17.51 -0.77 -15.99
C GLY A 324 -18.21 0.53 -15.55
N SER A 325 -18.81 0.52 -14.35
CA SER A 325 -19.61 1.63 -13.82
C SER A 325 -18.81 2.60 -12.94
N VAL A 326 -17.50 2.38 -12.79
CA VAL A 326 -16.61 3.28 -12.05
C VAL A 326 -15.62 3.92 -13.02
N GLY A 327 -15.76 5.23 -13.20
CA GLY A 327 -14.93 6.05 -14.08
C GLY A 327 -15.27 7.53 -13.91
#